data_8625e74f4f5c37b1a442000396470b4c
#
_entry.id   8625e74f4f5c37b1a442000396470b4c
#
_cell.length_a   1.000
_cell.length_b   1.000
_cell.length_c   1.000
_cell.angle_alpha   90.00
_cell.angle_beta   90.00
_cell.angle_gamma   90.00
#
_symmetry.space_group_name_H-M   'P 1'
#
loop_
_entity.id
_entity.type
_entity.pdbx_description
1 polymer ?
#
loop_
_entity_poly.entity_id
_entity_poly.type
_entity_poly.pdbx_seq_one_letter_code
_entity_poly.pdbx_strand_id
1 'polypeptide(L)'
;MYARVNTIFGTEGKIGDGVDHIEGFDRGLVESTVGNQGLTTLVDRAAGVIVAMSYWDDLQHSSEATLTRAREGAAIAAGGELVTETFEVVLTERPAVPAPGAVIWMTRVRLAPSEIDTGLAFIHDDLLHRLSADPGLSAAELLIDRDIGSGLLVTTWTDQAAADRGQAVLDEVGEGAAARVGTTFPRSESYVLVRQST
;
A
#
# COMPACT_ATOMS: atom_id res chain seq x y z
N MET A 1 -13.67 -5.20 3.56
CA MET A 1 -12.32 -5.20 4.18
C MET A 1 -11.73 -3.81 4.03
N TYR A 2 -10.98 -3.36 5.03
CA TYR A 2 -10.38 -2.02 5.05
C TYR A 2 -8.87 -2.13 5.22
N ALA A 3 -8.14 -1.17 4.69
CA ALA A 3 -6.71 -1.02 4.90
C ALA A 3 -6.45 0.31 5.63
N ARG A 4 -5.61 0.25 6.66
CA ARG A 4 -5.05 1.43 7.30
C ARG A 4 -3.58 1.52 6.92
N VAL A 5 -3.24 2.59 6.23
CA VAL A 5 -1.90 2.86 5.72
C VAL A 5 -1.25 3.91 6.62
N ASN A 6 -0.21 3.52 7.31
CA ASN A 6 0.57 4.38 8.20
C ASN A 6 1.91 4.66 7.51
N THR A 7 2.12 5.90 7.10
CA THR A 7 3.37 6.35 6.50
C THR A 7 4.17 7.14 7.54
N ILE A 8 5.38 6.69 7.82
CA ILE A 8 6.31 7.35 8.73
C ILE A 8 7.43 7.98 7.92
N PHE A 9 7.57 9.30 8.00
CA PHE A 9 8.67 10.07 7.42
C PHE A 9 9.73 10.24 8.49
N GLY A 10 10.68 9.32 8.52
CA GLY A 10 11.69 9.23 9.56
C GLY A 10 12.95 10.01 9.26
N THR A 11 13.87 9.99 10.21
CA THR A 11 15.19 10.62 10.09
C THR A 11 16.22 9.61 9.57
N GLU A 12 17.11 10.06 8.70
CA GLU A 12 18.24 9.24 8.24
C GLU A 12 19.00 8.64 9.45
N GLY A 13 19.30 7.36 9.38
CA GLY A 13 19.97 6.60 10.44
C GLY A 13 19.03 6.01 11.50
N LYS A 14 17.73 6.42 11.58
CA LYS A 14 16.75 5.86 12.53
C LYS A 14 15.66 5.00 11.87
N ILE A 15 15.67 4.89 10.57
CA ILE A 15 14.68 4.06 9.83
C ILE A 15 14.77 2.58 10.27
N GLY A 16 15.99 2.09 10.55
CA GLY A 16 16.17 0.75 11.11
C GLY A 16 15.45 0.57 12.44
N ASP A 17 15.59 1.52 13.35
CA ASP A 17 14.96 1.48 14.69
C ASP A 17 13.42 1.46 14.57
N GLY A 18 12.87 2.25 13.64
CA GLY A 18 11.42 2.26 13.35
C GLY A 18 10.92 0.92 12.80
N VAL A 19 11.64 0.33 11.85
CA VAL A 19 11.33 -1.00 11.30
C VAL A 19 11.40 -2.06 12.41
N ASP A 20 12.48 -2.05 13.22
CA ASP A 20 12.67 -3.00 14.31
C ASP A 20 11.57 -2.87 15.39
N HIS A 21 11.10 -1.65 15.66
CA HIS A 21 9.98 -1.40 16.56
C HIS A 21 8.68 -2.05 16.02
N ILE A 22 8.36 -1.85 14.75
CA ILE A 22 7.18 -2.43 14.12
C ILE A 22 7.26 -3.97 14.13
N GLU A 23 8.37 -4.54 13.68
CA GLU A 23 8.51 -5.99 13.50
C GLU A 23 8.68 -6.73 14.83
N GLY A 24 9.36 -6.13 15.80
CA GLY A 24 9.65 -6.76 17.09
C GLY A 24 8.56 -6.53 18.14
N PHE A 25 7.83 -5.43 18.09
CA PHE A 25 6.88 -5.04 19.13
C PHE A 25 5.44 -4.91 18.63
N ASP A 26 5.21 -4.09 17.59
CA ASP A 26 3.85 -3.75 17.18
C ASP A 26 3.17 -4.86 16.38
N ARG A 27 3.93 -5.64 15.60
CA ARG A 27 3.36 -6.69 14.74
C ARG A 27 2.53 -7.68 15.53
N GLY A 28 3.07 -8.23 16.61
CA GLY A 28 2.33 -9.19 17.45
C GLY A 28 1.05 -8.60 18.05
N LEU A 29 1.09 -7.33 18.44
CA LEU A 29 -0.06 -6.60 18.96
C LEU A 29 -1.13 -6.43 17.86
N VAL A 30 -0.74 -5.95 16.67
CA VAL A 30 -1.65 -5.71 15.55
C VAL A 30 -2.28 -7.02 15.09
N GLU A 31 -1.47 -8.06 14.85
CA GLU A 31 -1.93 -9.35 14.34
C GLU A 31 -2.83 -10.11 15.36
N SER A 32 -2.65 -9.88 16.68
CA SER A 32 -3.52 -10.46 17.71
C SER A 32 -4.82 -9.68 17.95
N THR A 33 -4.96 -8.50 17.36
CA THR A 33 -6.19 -7.70 17.52
C THR A 33 -7.33 -8.30 16.71
N VAL A 34 -8.48 -8.45 17.35
CA VAL A 34 -9.69 -9.02 16.72
C VAL A 34 -10.07 -8.20 15.48
N GLY A 35 -10.36 -8.89 14.39
CA GLY A 35 -10.70 -8.28 13.09
C GLY A 35 -9.48 -7.92 12.22
N ASN A 36 -8.24 -8.13 12.72
CA ASN A 36 -7.05 -7.98 11.90
C ASN A 36 -6.95 -9.12 10.88
N GLN A 37 -6.62 -8.78 9.64
CA GLN A 37 -6.46 -9.69 8.49
C GLN A 37 -5.00 -9.71 7.98
N GLY A 38 -4.10 -8.97 8.63
CA GLY A 38 -2.68 -8.96 8.31
C GLY A 38 -2.00 -7.61 8.46
N LEU A 39 -0.68 -7.63 8.40
CA LEU A 39 0.19 -6.46 8.44
C LEU A 39 1.31 -6.60 7.41
N THR A 40 1.46 -5.60 6.55
CA THR A 40 2.56 -5.49 5.58
C THR A 40 3.45 -4.31 5.96
N THR A 41 4.75 -4.54 6.07
CA THR A 41 5.75 -3.50 6.35
C THR A 41 6.64 -3.29 5.14
N LEU A 42 6.73 -2.06 4.68
CA LEU A 42 7.52 -1.61 3.54
C LEU A 42 8.52 -0.56 3.98
N VAL A 43 9.62 -0.43 3.26
CA VAL A 43 10.62 0.60 3.54
C VAL A 43 11.24 1.16 2.26
N ASP A 44 11.39 2.47 2.21
CA ASP A 44 12.37 3.16 1.37
C ASP A 44 13.44 3.77 2.29
N ARG A 45 14.60 3.11 2.38
CA ARG A 45 15.68 3.54 3.26
C ARG A 45 16.36 4.81 2.74
N ALA A 46 16.38 5.04 1.43
CA ALA A 46 17.00 6.20 0.83
C ALA A 46 16.16 7.47 1.03
N ALA A 47 14.84 7.34 0.92
CA ALA A 47 13.92 8.44 1.20
C ALA A 47 13.62 8.62 2.70
N GLY A 48 14.03 7.67 3.55
CA GLY A 48 13.71 7.71 4.98
C GLY A 48 12.23 7.46 5.29
N VAL A 49 11.59 6.57 4.55
CA VAL A 49 10.15 6.31 4.68
C VAL A 49 9.87 4.86 5.06
N ILE A 50 8.97 4.66 6.03
CA ILE A 50 8.40 3.36 6.38
C ILE A 50 6.90 3.42 6.11
N VAL A 51 6.35 2.37 5.51
CA VAL A 51 4.90 2.20 5.36
C VAL A 51 4.47 0.91 6.05
N ALA A 52 3.52 1.03 6.98
CA ALA A 52 2.89 -0.11 7.65
C ALA A 52 1.41 -0.15 7.26
N MET A 53 1.01 -1.19 6.51
CA MET A 53 -0.36 -1.38 6.03
C MET A 53 -1.00 -2.50 6.82
N SER A 54 -2.01 -2.18 7.64
CA SER A 54 -2.79 -3.15 8.39
C SER A 54 -4.18 -3.31 7.78
N TYR A 55 -4.64 -4.57 7.70
CA TYR A 55 -5.91 -4.93 7.07
C TYR A 55 -6.93 -5.34 8.12
N TRP A 56 -8.20 -4.97 7.93
CA TRP A 56 -9.25 -5.08 8.95
C TRP A 56 -10.60 -5.45 8.35
N ASP A 57 -11.36 -6.29 9.07
CA ASP A 57 -12.75 -6.56 8.70
C ASP A 57 -13.62 -5.32 8.91
N ASP A 58 -13.36 -4.57 9.99
CA ASP A 58 -14.03 -3.33 10.37
C ASP A 58 -13.00 -2.31 10.89
N LEU A 59 -13.30 -1.03 10.77
CA LEU A 59 -12.47 0.07 11.27
C LEU A 59 -12.76 0.44 12.73
N GLN A 60 -13.87 -0.03 13.28
CA GLN A 60 -14.25 0.23 14.66
C GLN A 60 -13.71 -0.85 15.59
N HIS A 61 -12.60 -0.56 16.27
CA HIS A 61 -11.96 -1.49 17.19
C HIS A 61 -11.96 -0.93 18.62
N SER A 62 -12.27 -1.79 19.61
CA SER A 62 -12.08 -1.48 21.04
C SER A 62 -10.60 -1.21 21.39
N SER A 63 -9.67 -1.65 20.58
CA SER A 63 -8.22 -1.51 20.73
C SER A 63 -7.63 -0.24 20.09
N GLU A 64 -8.42 0.67 19.54
CA GLU A 64 -7.94 1.83 18.76
C GLU A 64 -6.92 2.68 19.53
N ALA A 65 -7.15 2.95 20.82
CA ALA A 65 -6.20 3.71 21.63
C ALA A 65 -4.83 3.01 21.80
N THR A 66 -4.80 1.68 21.81
CA THR A 66 -3.58 0.89 21.90
C THR A 66 -2.86 0.86 20.55
N LEU A 67 -3.60 0.67 19.47
CA LEU A 67 -3.06 0.70 18.09
C LEU A 67 -2.51 2.10 17.75
N THR A 68 -3.15 3.17 18.20
CA THR A 68 -2.65 4.54 18.03
C THR A 68 -1.29 4.72 18.71
N ARG A 69 -1.16 4.26 19.98
CA ARG A 69 0.12 4.35 20.70
C ARG A 69 1.23 3.52 20.02
N ALA A 70 0.90 2.36 19.47
CA ALA A 70 1.86 1.56 18.70
C ALA A 70 2.39 2.35 17.49
N ARG A 71 1.50 2.91 16.67
CA ARG A 71 1.86 3.71 15.50
C ARG A 71 2.73 4.92 15.86
N GLU A 72 2.36 5.64 16.92
CA GLU A 72 3.13 6.77 17.44
C GLU A 72 4.50 6.34 17.97
N GLY A 73 4.57 5.17 18.65
CA GLY A 73 5.81 4.57 19.13
C GLY A 73 6.78 4.27 17.97
N ALA A 74 6.29 3.70 16.88
CA ALA A 74 7.09 3.45 15.68
C ALA A 74 7.62 4.74 15.05
N ALA A 75 6.79 5.79 14.98
CA ALA A 75 7.21 7.10 14.47
C ALA A 75 8.29 7.74 15.34
N ILE A 76 8.14 7.66 16.67
CA ILE A 76 9.15 8.13 17.63
C ILE A 76 10.46 7.36 17.44
N ALA A 77 10.41 6.04 17.32
CA ALA A 77 11.60 5.21 17.10
C ALA A 77 12.31 5.59 15.79
N ALA A 78 11.56 5.83 14.72
CA ALA A 78 12.09 6.31 13.44
C ALA A 78 12.54 7.79 13.48
N GLY A 79 12.28 8.51 14.58
CA GLY A 79 12.61 9.95 14.72
C GLY A 79 11.86 10.83 13.71
N GLY A 80 10.59 10.53 13.47
CA GLY A 80 9.84 11.12 12.36
C GLY A 80 8.38 11.42 12.66
N GLU A 81 7.65 11.74 11.59
CA GLU A 81 6.23 12.09 11.60
C GLU A 81 5.39 10.95 11.02
N LEU A 82 4.19 10.78 11.57
CA LEU A 82 3.22 9.78 11.14
C LEU A 82 2.06 10.42 10.37
N VAL A 83 1.77 9.86 9.20
CA VAL A 83 0.53 10.12 8.45
C VAL A 83 -0.26 8.82 8.38
N THR A 84 -1.54 8.87 8.73
CA THR A 84 -2.45 7.72 8.68
C THR A 84 -3.57 7.99 7.69
N GLU A 85 -3.75 7.08 6.74
CA GLU A 85 -4.83 7.07 5.77
C GLU A 85 -5.63 5.78 5.91
N THR A 86 -6.91 5.82 5.57
CA THR A 86 -7.79 4.66 5.64
C THR A 86 -8.54 4.50 4.33
N PHE A 87 -8.61 3.26 3.85
CA PHE A 87 -9.20 2.93 2.57
C PHE A 87 -10.08 1.69 2.66
N GLU A 88 -11.05 1.57 1.77
CA GLU A 88 -11.68 0.31 1.42
C GLU A 88 -10.75 -0.48 0.50
N VAL A 89 -10.56 -1.78 0.73
CA VAL A 89 -9.88 -2.69 -0.20
C VAL A 89 -10.91 -3.17 -1.21
N VAL A 90 -10.84 -2.63 -2.43
CA VAL A 90 -11.84 -2.89 -3.48
C VAL A 90 -11.42 -4.01 -4.42
N LEU A 91 -10.12 -4.30 -4.47
CA LEU A 91 -9.59 -5.36 -5.31
C LEU A 91 -8.31 -5.92 -4.70
N THR A 92 -8.15 -7.25 -4.81
CA THR A 92 -6.92 -7.97 -4.42
C THR A 92 -6.70 -9.11 -5.40
N GLU A 93 -5.53 -9.12 -6.03
CA GLU A 93 -5.00 -10.23 -6.84
C GLU A 93 -3.67 -10.68 -6.24
N ARG A 94 -3.50 -11.99 -6.05
CA ARG A 94 -2.29 -12.58 -5.46
C ARG A 94 -1.89 -13.85 -6.23
N PRO A 95 -1.32 -13.71 -7.44
CA PRO A 95 -0.85 -14.87 -8.21
C PRO A 95 0.29 -15.63 -7.53
N ALA A 96 1.07 -14.97 -6.66
CA ALA A 96 2.14 -15.60 -5.87
C ALA A 96 2.22 -14.99 -4.47
N VAL A 97 2.92 -15.69 -3.56
CA VAL A 97 3.22 -15.15 -2.23
C VAL A 97 4.45 -14.26 -2.32
N PRO A 98 4.36 -12.96 -2.00
CA PRO A 98 5.52 -12.08 -2.00
C PRO A 98 6.57 -12.51 -0.97
N ALA A 99 7.84 -12.45 -1.36
CA ALA A 99 8.96 -12.72 -0.46
C ALA A 99 9.57 -11.42 0.10
N PRO A 100 10.18 -11.42 1.29
CA PRO A 100 10.97 -10.29 1.76
C PRO A 100 12.01 -9.88 0.72
N GLY A 101 12.16 -8.57 0.50
CA GLY A 101 13.01 -8.00 -0.55
C GLY A 101 12.30 -7.78 -1.90
N ALA A 102 11.04 -8.23 -2.05
CA ALA A 102 10.22 -7.91 -3.21
C ALA A 102 10.08 -6.38 -3.38
N VAL A 103 9.99 -5.94 -4.63
CA VAL A 103 9.81 -4.52 -4.96
C VAL A 103 8.32 -4.19 -5.00
N ILE A 104 7.95 -3.09 -4.37
CA ILE A 104 6.56 -2.63 -4.33
C ILE A 104 6.47 -1.23 -4.93
N TRP A 105 5.54 -1.06 -5.87
CA TRP A 105 5.10 0.25 -6.30
C TRP A 105 3.78 0.60 -5.62
N MET A 106 3.76 1.75 -4.97
CA MET A 106 2.54 2.38 -4.44
C MET A 106 2.22 3.58 -5.32
N THR A 107 1.20 3.44 -6.15
CA THR A 107 0.78 4.47 -7.08
C THR A 107 -0.48 5.14 -6.57
N ARG A 108 -0.43 6.45 -6.39
CA ARG A 108 -1.63 7.24 -6.06
C ARG A 108 -2.62 7.17 -7.23
N VAL A 109 -3.88 6.95 -6.89
CA VAL A 109 -5.00 6.92 -7.83
C VAL A 109 -5.96 8.06 -7.50
N ARG A 110 -6.44 8.75 -8.51
CA ARG A 110 -7.53 9.72 -8.38
C ARG A 110 -8.62 9.38 -9.37
N LEU A 111 -9.83 9.25 -8.86
CA LEU A 111 -11.04 8.97 -9.61
C LEU A 111 -11.94 10.19 -9.55
N ALA A 112 -12.57 10.56 -10.66
CA ALA A 112 -13.61 11.59 -10.63
C ALA A 112 -14.78 11.09 -9.77
N PRO A 113 -15.29 11.86 -8.79
CA PRO A 113 -16.34 11.40 -7.87
C PRO A 113 -17.61 10.89 -8.56
N SER A 114 -17.94 11.46 -9.74
CA SER A 114 -19.08 11.02 -10.55
C SER A 114 -18.84 9.74 -11.35
N GLU A 115 -17.59 9.26 -11.43
CA GLU A 115 -17.16 8.17 -12.32
C GLU A 115 -16.35 7.10 -11.59
N ILE A 116 -16.49 7.01 -10.25
CA ILE A 116 -15.71 6.07 -9.43
C ILE A 116 -15.85 4.64 -9.96
N ASP A 117 -17.06 4.16 -10.20
CA ASP A 117 -17.29 2.79 -10.65
C ASP A 117 -16.73 2.56 -12.06
N THR A 118 -16.81 3.55 -12.96
CA THR A 118 -16.20 3.49 -14.29
C THR A 118 -14.68 3.44 -14.20
N GLY A 119 -14.07 4.24 -13.33
CA GLY A 119 -12.63 4.24 -13.08
C GLY A 119 -12.15 2.93 -12.45
N LEU A 120 -12.91 2.36 -11.52
CA LEU A 120 -12.61 1.05 -10.92
C LEU A 120 -12.67 -0.08 -11.96
N ALA A 121 -13.70 -0.08 -12.83
CA ALA A 121 -13.82 -1.04 -13.91
C ALA A 121 -12.63 -0.93 -14.89
N PHE A 122 -12.22 0.28 -15.25
CA PHE A 122 -11.04 0.51 -16.07
C PHE A 122 -9.75 -0.03 -15.44
N ILE A 123 -9.54 0.22 -14.14
CA ILE A 123 -8.35 -0.31 -13.43
C ILE A 123 -8.39 -1.84 -13.42
N HIS A 124 -9.54 -2.45 -13.17
CA HIS A 124 -9.67 -3.90 -13.13
C HIS A 124 -9.51 -4.53 -14.52
N ASP A 125 -10.26 -4.05 -15.51
CA ASP A 125 -10.40 -4.75 -16.81
C ASP A 125 -9.26 -4.43 -17.77
N ASP A 126 -8.72 -3.21 -17.73
CA ASP A 126 -7.64 -2.78 -18.62
C ASP A 126 -6.27 -2.88 -17.92
N LEU A 127 -6.09 -2.16 -16.81
CA LEU A 127 -4.77 -2.01 -16.21
C LEU A 127 -4.30 -3.30 -15.55
N LEU A 128 -5.08 -3.87 -14.62
CA LEU A 128 -4.65 -5.07 -13.90
C LEU A 128 -4.55 -6.28 -14.82
N HIS A 129 -5.42 -6.40 -15.80
CA HIS A 129 -5.30 -7.47 -16.81
C HIS A 129 -3.94 -7.42 -17.53
N ARG A 130 -3.46 -6.23 -17.87
CA ARG A 130 -2.15 -6.05 -18.53
C ARG A 130 -0.99 -6.27 -17.57
N LEU A 131 -1.09 -5.81 -16.32
CA LEU A 131 -0.06 -6.05 -15.30
C LEU A 131 0.07 -7.53 -14.97
N SER A 132 -1.04 -8.26 -14.88
CA SER A 132 -1.09 -9.70 -14.59
C SER A 132 -0.51 -10.58 -15.70
N ALA A 133 -0.30 -10.03 -16.88
CA ALA A 133 0.41 -10.74 -17.97
C ALA A 133 1.93 -10.87 -17.71
N ASP A 134 2.51 -10.06 -16.82
CA ASP A 134 3.92 -10.18 -16.44
C ASP A 134 4.07 -11.21 -15.31
N PRO A 135 4.88 -12.29 -15.52
CA PRO A 135 5.08 -13.33 -14.51
C PRO A 135 5.81 -12.85 -13.24
N GLY A 136 6.38 -11.66 -13.28
CA GLY A 136 7.00 -11.03 -12.10
C GLY A 136 6.02 -10.36 -11.15
N LEU A 137 4.74 -10.19 -11.51
CA LEU A 137 3.72 -9.69 -10.59
C LEU A 137 3.41 -10.75 -9.53
N SER A 138 3.61 -10.42 -8.27
CA SER A 138 3.30 -11.30 -7.13
C SER A 138 1.98 -10.95 -6.46
N ALA A 139 1.64 -9.65 -6.38
CA ALA A 139 0.36 -9.18 -5.86
C ALA A 139 -0.01 -7.83 -6.43
N ALA A 140 -1.30 -7.54 -6.50
CA ALA A 140 -1.85 -6.23 -6.77
C ALA A 140 -3.07 -5.97 -5.87
N GLU A 141 -3.15 -4.79 -5.28
CA GLU A 141 -4.24 -4.36 -4.43
C GLU A 141 -4.68 -2.95 -4.81
N LEU A 142 -5.97 -2.73 -4.89
CA LEU A 142 -6.56 -1.40 -5.10
C LEU A 142 -7.29 -0.98 -3.83
N LEU A 143 -6.84 0.11 -3.24
CA LEU A 143 -7.35 0.72 -2.03
C LEU A 143 -7.99 2.05 -2.39
N ILE A 144 -9.25 2.30 -1.99
CA ILE A 144 -9.98 3.51 -2.37
C ILE A 144 -10.70 4.12 -1.15
N ASP A 145 -10.58 5.42 -1.02
CA ASP A 145 -11.51 6.25 -0.27
C ASP A 145 -12.57 6.75 -1.26
N ARG A 146 -13.76 6.16 -1.20
CA ARG A 146 -14.87 6.46 -2.12
C ARG A 146 -15.45 7.86 -1.90
N ASP A 147 -15.30 8.44 -0.71
CA ASP A 147 -15.89 9.75 -0.40
C ASP A 147 -15.16 10.86 -1.14
N ILE A 148 -13.85 10.71 -1.34
CA ILE A 148 -13.02 11.72 -2.01
C ILE A 148 -12.46 11.26 -3.37
N GLY A 149 -12.72 10.02 -3.79
CA GLY A 149 -12.21 9.45 -5.04
C GLY A 149 -10.67 9.36 -5.08
N SER A 150 -10.04 9.13 -3.95
CA SER A 150 -8.58 8.99 -3.84
C SER A 150 -8.21 7.60 -3.37
N GLY A 151 -7.06 7.08 -3.82
CA GLY A 151 -6.63 5.77 -3.41
C GLY A 151 -5.19 5.43 -3.75
N LEU A 152 -4.88 4.15 -3.59
CA LEU A 152 -3.58 3.56 -3.85
C LEU A 152 -3.76 2.29 -4.68
N LEU A 153 -3.03 2.19 -5.78
CA LEU A 153 -2.74 0.93 -6.43
C LEU A 153 -1.39 0.44 -5.90
N VAL A 154 -1.39 -0.68 -5.21
CA VAL A 154 -0.20 -1.31 -4.63
C VAL A 154 0.13 -2.54 -5.45
N THR A 155 1.27 -2.56 -6.12
CA THR A 155 1.74 -3.71 -6.91
C THR A 155 3.04 -4.23 -6.34
N THR A 156 3.14 -5.55 -6.21
CA THR A 156 4.31 -6.24 -5.65
C THR A 156 4.95 -7.11 -6.74
N TRP A 157 6.25 -6.95 -6.90
CA TRP A 157 7.04 -7.53 -7.98
C TRP A 157 8.19 -8.37 -7.44
N THR A 158 8.55 -9.42 -8.15
CA THR A 158 9.65 -10.30 -7.77
C THR A 158 11.00 -9.60 -7.73
N ASP A 159 11.21 -8.61 -8.60
CA ASP A 159 12.46 -7.87 -8.73
C ASP A 159 12.25 -6.49 -9.39
N GLN A 160 13.28 -5.66 -9.41
CA GLN A 160 13.23 -4.32 -9.98
C GLN A 160 12.92 -4.31 -11.49
N ALA A 161 13.45 -5.28 -12.26
CA ALA A 161 13.21 -5.30 -13.70
C ALA A 161 11.74 -5.60 -14.03
N ALA A 162 11.09 -6.47 -13.25
CA ALA A 162 9.64 -6.72 -13.36
C ALA A 162 8.85 -5.48 -12.94
N ALA A 163 9.25 -4.82 -11.87
CA ALA A 163 8.62 -3.59 -11.38
C ALA A 163 8.71 -2.46 -12.42
N ASP A 164 9.85 -2.29 -13.08
CA ASP A 164 10.05 -1.28 -14.13
C ASP A 164 9.16 -1.56 -15.36
N ARG A 165 8.98 -2.83 -15.73
CA ARG A 165 8.03 -3.20 -16.80
C ARG A 165 6.59 -2.89 -16.42
N GLY A 166 6.22 -3.18 -15.16
CA GLY A 166 4.90 -2.85 -14.64
C GLY A 166 4.63 -1.34 -14.65
N GLN A 167 5.63 -0.54 -14.26
CA GLN A 167 5.53 0.92 -14.32
C GLN A 167 5.34 1.42 -15.76
N ALA A 168 6.06 0.86 -16.72
CA ALA A 168 5.88 1.21 -18.13
C ALA A 168 4.46 0.90 -18.64
N VAL A 169 3.85 -0.21 -18.21
CA VAL A 169 2.45 -0.53 -18.50
C VAL A 169 1.52 0.49 -17.88
N LEU A 170 1.76 0.89 -16.62
CA LEU A 170 0.95 1.90 -15.93
C LEU A 170 1.01 3.24 -16.66
N ASP A 171 2.19 3.68 -17.08
CA ASP A 171 2.39 4.93 -17.80
C ASP A 171 1.64 4.92 -19.15
N GLU A 172 1.78 3.84 -19.93
CA GLU A 172 1.07 3.67 -21.22
C GLU A 172 -0.46 3.66 -21.04
N VAL A 173 -0.98 2.89 -20.08
CA VAL A 173 -2.42 2.79 -19.83
C VAL A 173 -2.97 4.08 -19.25
N GLY A 174 -2.18 4.75 -18.41
CA GLY A 174 -2.53 6.02 -17.77
C GLY A 174 -2.65 7.19 -18.76
N GLU A 175 -1.95 7.12 -19.91
CA GLU A 175 -2.10 8.12 -20.97
C GLU A 175 -3.56 8.17 -21.46
N GLY A 176 -4.17 9.34 -21.30
CA GLY A 176 -5.57 9.57 -21.69
C GLY A 176 -6.63 8.96 -20.77
N ALA A 177 -6.27 8.24 -19.71
CA ALA A 177 -7.23 7.68 -18.76
C ALA A 177 -8.09 8.78 -18.10
N ALA A 178 -7.51 9.95 -17.82
CA ALA A 178 -8.24 11.10 -17.30
C ALA A 178 -9.39 11.54 -18.22
N ALA A 179 -9.14 11.60 -19.52
CA ALA A 179 -10.15 12.02 -20.51
C ALA A 179 -11.18 10.92 -20.81
N ARG A 180 -10.78 9.65 -20.69
CA ARG A 180 -11.64 8.49 -21.01
C ARG A 180 -12.57 8.10 -19.87
N VAL A 181 -12.04 8.06 -18.65
CA VAL A 181 -12.70 7.46 -17.48
C VAL A 181 -12.48 8.25 -16.17
N GLY A 182 -12.03 9.50 -16.27
CA GLY A 182 -11.82 10.35 -15.09
C GLY A 182 -10.76 9.84 -14.10
N THR A 183 -9.85 8.96 -14.54
CA THR A 183 -8.83 8.33 -13.69
C THR A 183 -7.45 8.89 -13.96
N THR A 184 -6.70 9.23 -12.92
CA THR A 184 -5.30 9.67 -13.02
C THR A 184 -4.40 8.95 -12.02
N PHE A 185 -3.11 8.86 -12.35
CA PHE A 185 -2.04 8.25 -11.55
C PHE A 185 -0.94 9.31 -11.27
N PRO A 186 -1.19 10.26 -10.36
CA PRO A 186 -0.34 11.46 -10.24
C PRO A 186 1.05 11.19 -9.64
N ARG A 187 1.23 10.08 -8.92
CA ARG A 187 2.48 9.80 -8.24
C ARG A 187 2.63 8.30 -7.97
N SER A 188 3.82 7.77 -8.25
CA SER A 188 4.25 6.43 -7.86
C SER A 188 5.49 6.51 -6.96
N GLU A 189 5.55 5.65 -5.95
CA GLU A 189 6.65 5.54 -5.00
C GLU A 189 7.06 4.07 -4.90
N SER A 190 8.37 3.82 -4.84
CA SER A 190 8.93 2.47 -4.77
C SER A 190 9.41 2.15 -3.36
N TYR A 191 9.12 0.95 -2.91
CA TYR A 191 9.49 0.42 -1.60
C TYR A 191 10.04 -1.00 -1.72
N VAL A 192 10.71 -1.44 -0.66
CA VAL A 192 11.12 -2.83 -0.49
C VAL A 192 10.25 -3.48 0.58
N LEU A 193 9.75 -4.68 0.31
CA LEU A 193 9.00 -5.47 1.27
C LEU A 193 9.92 -5.95 2.39
N VAL A 194 9.62 -5.55 3.62
CA VAL A 194 10.27 -6.07 4.83
C VAL A 194 9.60 -7.39 5.23
N ARG A 195 8.30 -7.35 5.44
CA ARG A 195 7.50 -8.51 5.83
C ARG A 195 6.02 -8.31 5.55
N GLN A 196 5.34 -9.40 5.22
CA GLN A 196 3.89 -9.47 5.08
C GLN A 196 3.37 -10.65 5.91
N SER A 197 2.22 -10.48 6.58
CA SER A 197 1.50 -11.58 7.20
C SER A 197 0.91 -12.49 6.13
N THR A 198 0.96 -13.80 6.35
CA THR A 198 0.43 -14.85 5.46
C THR A 198 -0.90 -15.39 6.00
#